data_cc3fcbd6af06b5d2471f704173db82df
#
_entry.id   cc3fcbd6af06b5d2471f704173db82df
#
_cell.length_a   1.000
_cell.length_b   1.000
_cell.length_c   1.000
_cell.angle_alpha   90.00
_cell.angle_beta   90.00
_cell.angle_gamma   90.00
#
_symmetry.space_group_name_H-M   'P 1'
#
loop_
_entity.id
_entity.type
_entity.pdbx_description
1 polymer ?
#
loop_
_entity_poly.entity_id
_entity_poly.type
_entity_poly.pdbx_seq_one_letter_code
_entity_poly.pdbx_strand_id
1 'polypeptide(L)'
;MDFHRLVFEHTPDALFVLDRDGVILHANAMAETLFEFQRHELIGSEIEMLIPERFAARHAGLRKNYVANPHTRQMGDTHMDLHARKKNAREFSVDIMLSPLYESNAGLILCAVRDATARKAVIDQLRLRNIELEHLHERLQELASRDSLTGLLNRRTFQEQTEWMLRNSARRMESVSMLMIDLDFFKRINDHFGHGEGDRVLFAAANALQTACRQSDVPARYGGEEFAVALANTDVAGSRIVAENFRAAIENINDTKIPVTASIGIVTYMHEAAHPPMTPVLFASLLHMADEALYVAKRNGRNQSRHFDDLLREQGSDTTNCAAD
;
A
#
# COMPACT_ATOMS: atom_id res chain seq x y z
N MET A 1 -56.43 -0.31 28.31
CA MET A 1 -54.92 -0.18 28.36
C MET A 1 -54.50 0.59 27.13
N ASP A 2 -53.86 1.73 27.30
CA ASP A 2 -53.53 2.59 26.14
C ASP A 2 -52.40 1.94 25.35
N PHE A 3 -52.66 1.60 24.10
CA PHE A 3 -51.68 0.92 23.20
C PHE A 3 -50.39 1.73 23.04
N HIS A 4 -50.48 3.04 22.96
CA HIS A 4 -49.33 3.93 22.82
C HIS A 4 -48.39 3.85 24.04
N ARG A 5 -48.98 3.77 25.23
CA ARG A 5 -48.24 3.61 26.47
C ARG A 5 -47.53 2.27 26.53
N LEU A 6 -48.16 1.18 26.06
CA LEU A 6 -47.54 -0.14 25.98
C LEU A 6 -46.34 -0.13 25.06
N VAL A 7 -46.42 0.43 23.87
CA VAL A 7 -45.33 0.53 22.93
C VAL A 7 -44.17 1.34 23.53
N PHE A 8 -44.44 2.49 24.14
CA PHE A 8 -43.44 3.32 24.77
C PHE A 8 -42.68 2.59 25.89
N GLU A 9 -43.39 1.89 26.76
CA GLU A 9 -42.81 1.21 27.93
C GLU A 9 -41.99 -0.04 27.55
N HIS A 10 -42.37 -0.74 26.49
CA HIS A 10 -41.75 -2.03 26.10
C HIS A 10 -40.77 -1.93 24.91
N THR A 11 -40.49 -0.72 24.42
CA THR A 11 -39.45 -0.53 23.41
C THR A 11 -38.08 -0.88 23.98
N PRO A 12 -37.20 -1.60 23.21
CA PRO A 12 -35.90 -2.04 23.68
C PRO A 12 -34.88 -0.89 23.84
N ASP A 13 -35.17 0.29 23.32
CA ASP A 13 -34.34 1.47 23.48
C ASP A 13 -34.81 2.31 24.67
N ALA A 14 -33.88 2.98 25.33
CA ALA A 14 -34.24 3.98 26.35
C ALA A 14 -34.85 5.20 25.70
N LEU A 15 -36.15 5.47 25.99
CA LEU A 15 -36.89 6.55 25.42
C LEU A 15 -37.15 7.67 26.45
N PHE A 16 -36.88 8.90 26.01
CA PHE A 16 -37.18 10.10 26.77
C PHE A 16 -38.05 11.03 25.91
N VAL A 17 -39.06 11.67 26.52
CA VAL A 17 -39.75 12.80 25.95
C VAL A 17 -39.28 14.04 26.68
N LEU A 18 -38.75 14.98 25.92
CA LEU A 18 -38.15 16.23 26.42
C LEU A 18 -38.97 17.43 25.97
N ASP A 19 -39.00 18.47 26.79
CA ASP A 19 -39.44 19.80 26.36
C ASP A 19 -38.34 20.58 25.62
N ARG A 20 -38.64 21.85 25.24
CA ARG A 20 -37.69 22.73 24.55
C ARG A 20 -36.45 23.08 25.38
N ASP A 21 -36.62 23.08 26.70
CA ASP A 21 -35.56 23.39 27.66
C ASP A 21 -34.72 22.15 28.06
N GLY A 22 -35.08 20.98 27.51
CA GLY A 22 -34.38 19.69 27.73
C GLY A 22 -34.79 19.02 29.03
N VAL A 23 -35.90 19.46 29.64
CA VAL A 23 -36.47 18.82 30.84
C VAL A 23 -37.14 17.48 30.43
N ILE A 24 -36.86 16.44 31.14
CA ILE A 24 -37.41 15.09 30.93
C ILE A 24 -38.87 15.09 31.42
N LEU A 25 -39.83 14.99 30.51
CA LEU A 25 -41.24 14.87 30.82
C LEU A 25 -41.69 13.42 31.00
N HIS A 26 -41.15 12.52 30.18
CA HIS A 26 -41.42 11.09 30.28
C HIS A 26 -40.12 10.28 30.05
N ALA A 27 -40.04 9.16 30.73
CA ALA A 27 -38.97 8.12 30.53
C ALA A 27 -39.64 6.75 30.61
N ASN A 28 -39.22 5.82 29.71
CA ASN A 28 -39.72 4.44 29.72
C ASN A 28 -38.93 3.55 30.69
N ALA A 29 -39.38 2.31 30.86
CA ALA A 29 -38.75 1.35 31.75
C ALA A 29 -37.27 1.03 31.32
N MET A 30 -36.98 1.05 30.03
CA MET A 30 -35.62 0.85 29.53
C MET A 30 -34.70 2.01 29.90
N ALA A 31 -35.16 3.23 29.94
CA ALA A 31 -34.37 4.38 30.40
C ALA A 31 -33.97 4.23 31.88
N GLU A 32 -34.87 3.75 32.74
CA GLU A 32 -34.58 3.46 34.16
C GLU A 32 -33.49 2.36 34.27
N THR A 33 -33.61 1.30 33.46
CA THR A 33 -32.65 0.17 33.46
C THR A 33 -31.29 0.55 32.92
N LEU A 34 -31.26 1.26 31.80
CA LEU A 34 -30.00 1.62 31.11
C LEU A 34 -29.18 2.63 31.93
N PHE A 35 -29.84 3.65 32.47
CA PHE A 35 -29.17 4.74 33.19
C PHE A 35 -29.09 4.52 34.71
N GLU A 36 -29.74 3.49 35.24
CA GLU A 36 -29.72 3.11 36.66
C GLU A 36 -30.37 4.18 37.59
N PHE A 37 -31.30 4.99 37.05
CA PHE A 37 -32.09 5.95 37.80
C PHE A 37 -33.52 5.44 37.99
N GLN A 38 -34.16 5.86 39.07
CA GLN A 38 -35.59 5.67 39.23
C GLN A 38 -36.35 6.71 38.43
N ARG A 39 -37.54 6.37 37.92
CA ARG A 39 -38.34 7.28 37.06
C ARG A 39 -38.56 8.66 37.69
N HIS A 40 -38.83 8.69 39.01
CA HIS A 40 -39.07 9.96 39.72
C HIS A 40 -37.83 10.84 39.85
N GLU A 41 -36.65 10.30 39.67
CA GLU A 41 -35.37 11.04 39.66
C GLU A 41 -35.08 11.62 38.26
N LEU A 42 -35.61 10.96 37.20
CA LEU A 42 -35.46 11.39 35.82
C LEU A 42 -36.47 12.48 35.44
N ILE A 43 -37.77 12.29 35.80
CA ILE A 43 -38.81 13.22 35.42
C ILE A 43 -38.63 14.57 36.14
N GLY A 44 -38.66 15.66 35.35
CA GLY A 44 -38.42 17.01 35.86
C GLY A 44 -36.96 17.44 35.93
N SER A 45 -36.02 16.52 35.63
CA SER A 45 -34.60 16.83 35.57
C SER A 45 -34.17 17.20 34.15
N GLU A 46 -33.06 17.92 33.98
CA GLU A 46 -32.48 18.22 32.67
C GLU A 46 -31.76 16.99 32.12
N ILE A 47 -31.86 16.73 30.81
CA ILE A 47 -31.24 15.62 30.11
C ILE A 47 -29.70 15.63 30.25
N GLU A 48 -29.12 16.80 30.51
CA GLU A 48 -27.70 17.01 30.73
C GLU A 48 -27.15 16.19 31.92
N MET A 49 -27.98 15.78 32.86
CA MET A 49 -27.57 14.87 33.94
C MET A 49 -27.09 13.50 33.47
N LEU A 50 -27.54 13.06 32.29
CA LEU A 50 -27.16 11.79 31.66
C LEU A 50 -25.95 11.91 30.75
N ILE A 51 -25.36 13.09 30.69
CA ILE A 51 -24.21 13.40 29.84
C ILE A 51 -22.96 13.55 30.70
N PRO A 52 -21.77 13.04 30.24
CA PRO A 52 -20.53 13.30 30.95
C PRO A 52 -20.27 14.77 31.16
N GLU A 53 -19.79 15.17 32.35
CA GLU A 53 -19.64 16.58 32.77
C GLU A 53 -18.83 17.43 31.78
N ARG A 54 -17.80 16.83 31.17
CA ARG A 54 -16.97 17.49 30.15
C ARG A 54 -17.74 17.91 28.90
N PHE A 55 -18.90 17.35 28.65
CA PHE A 55 -19.73 17.68 27.48
C PHE A 55 -21.00 18.43 27.82
N ALA A 56 -21.42 18.50 29.08
CA ALA A 56 -22.70 19.06 29.50
C ALA A 56 -22.88 20.52 29.06
N ALA A 57 -21.91 21.39 29.29
CA ALA A 57 -21.99 22.81 28.89
C ALA A 57 -22.10 23.01 27.38
N ARG A 58 -21.38 22.20 26.59
CA ARG A 58 -21.45 22.23 25.11
C ARG A 58 -22.79 21.71 24.60
N HIS A 59 -23.32 20.68 25.26
CA HIS A 59 -24.58 20.05 24.88
C HIS A 59 -25.78 21.02 24.98
N ALA A 60 -25.87 21.83 26.04
CA ALA A 60 -26.90 22.85 26.16
C ALA A 60 -26.95 23.81 24.97
N GLY A 61 -25.80 24.19 24.42
CA GLY A 61 -25.71 25.01 23.21
C GLY A 61 -26.19 24.25 21.96
N LEU A 62 -25.83 22.97 21.82
CA LEU A 62 -26.25 22.12 20.69
C LEU A 62 -27.74 21.84 20.72
N ARG A 63 -28.35 21.67 21.91
CA ARG A 63 -29.78 21.52 22.11
C ARG A 63 -30.54 22.75 21.65
N LYS A 64 -30.11 23.96 22.02
CA LYS A 64 -30.73 25.21 21.55
C LYS A 64 -30.74 25.31 20.02
N ASN A 65 -29.67 24.93 19.37
CA ASN A 65 -29.59 24.92 17.91
C ASN A 65 -30.54 23.89 17.28
N TYR A 66 -30.68 22.71 17.90
CA TYR A 66 -31.62 21.69 17.44
C TYR A 66 -33.09 22.14 17.58
N VAL A 67 -33.43 22.75 18.71
CA VAL A 67 -34.79 23.29 18.97
C VAL A 67 -35.17 24.38 17.97
N ALA A 68 -34.22 25.16 17.48
CA ALA A 68 -34.45 26.21 16.49
C ALA A 68 -34.82 25.64 15.09
N ASN A 69 -34.33 24.44 14.76
CA ASN A 69 -34.65 23.74 13.50
C ASN A 69 -34.77 22.23 13.73
N PRO A 70 -35.88 21.78 14.37
CA PRO A 70 -36.01 20.39 14.76
C PRO A 70 -36.32 19.49 13.55
N HIS A 71 -35.56 18.40 13.43
CA HIS A 71 -35.74 17.36 12.41
C HIS A 71 -35.30 16.01 12.95
N THR A 72 -35.86 14.94 12.40
CA THR A 72 -35.41 13.60 12.79
C THR A 72 -33.96 13.37 12.32
N ARG A 73 -33.08 13.08 13.27
CA ARG A 73 -31.69 12.76 12.96
C ARG A 73 -31.10 11.74 13.93
N GLN A 74 -30.19 10.95 13.41
CA GLN A 74 -29.27 10.14 14.22
C GLN A 74 -28.09 11.02 14.62
N MET A 75 -27.73 10.97 15.90
CA MET A 75 -26.54 11.63 16.43
C MET A 75 -25.37 10.65 16.34
N GLY A 76 -24.19 11.12 15.89
CA GLY A 76 -22.99 10.29 15.86
C GLY A 76 -22.67 9.63 14.52
N ASP A 77 -23.37 9.95 13.43
CA ASP A 77 -23.09 9.40 12.09
C ASP A 77 -21.75 9.85 11.49
N THR A 78 -21.12 10.85 12.06
CA THR A 78 -19.85 11.39 11.59
C THR A 78 -18.82 11.43 12.71
N HIS A 79 -18.12 10.34 12.97
CA HIS A 79 -16.88 10.28 13.74
C HIS A 79 -16.91 10.82 15.20
N MET A 80 -18.08 11.21 15.72
CA MET A 80 -18.23 11.63 17.11
C MET A 80 -18.64 10.46 17.97
N ASP A 81 -17.74 10.03 18.84
CA ASP A 81 -18.06 9.06 19.89
C ASP A 81 -18.94 9.69 20.94
N LEU A 82 -20.22 9.35 20.89
CA LEU A 82 -21.18 9.81 21.90
C LEU A 82 -21.06 8.92 23.14
N HIS A 83 -21.04 9.59 24.30
CA HIS A 83 -21.04 8.92 25.58
C HIS A 83 -22.16 9.43 26.45
N ALA A 84 -22.77 8.54 27.19
CA ALA A 84 -23.71 8.84 28.25
C ALA A 84 -23.12 8.44 29.61
N ARG A 85 -23.72 8.95 30.68
CA ARG A 85 -23.32 8.71 32.07
C ARG A 85 -24.46 8.12 32.86
N LYS A 86 -24.21 7.01 33.54
CA LYS A 86 -25.13 6.36 34.47
C LYS A 86 -25.13 7.07 35.84
N LYS A 87 -26.08 6.74 36.70
CA LYS A 87 -26.18 7.25 38.10
C LYS A 87 -24.89 7.03 38.90
N ASN A 88 -24.23 5.88 38.70
CA ASN A 88 -22.96 5.56 39.36
C ASN A 88 -21.73 6.27 38.77
N ALA A 89 -21.95 7.28 37.92
CA ALA A 89 -20.94 8.03 37.18
C ALA A 89 -20.15 7.23 36.12
N ARG A 90 -20.52 5.94 35.86
CA ARG A 90 -19.91 5.16 34.77
C ARG A 90 -20.36 5.70 33.42
N GLU A 91 -19.38 5.95 32.56
CA GLU A 91 -19.62 6.35 31.18
C GLU A 91 -19.68 5.13 30.25
N PHE A 92 -20.52 5.23 29.23
CA PHE A 92 -20.68 4.19 28.21
C PHE A 92 -21.00 4.80 26.87
N SER A 93 -20.70 4.10 25.78
CA SER A 93 -20.96 4.56 24.42
C SER A 93 -22.44 4.38 24.07
N VAL A 94 -23.00 5.39 23.40
CA VAL A 94 -24.42 5.40 23.01
C VAL A 94 -24.62 5.80 21.55
N ASP A 95 -25.68 5.24 20.95
CA ASP A 95 -26.30 5.78 19.74
C ASP A 95 -27.55 6.56 20.16
N ILE A 96 -27.72 7.75 19.62
CA ILE A 96 -28.83 8.64 19.97
C ILE A 96 -29.58 9.00 18.69
N MET A 97 -30.93 8.89 18.77
CA MET A 97 -31.84 9.38 17.72
C MET A 97 -32.76 10.43 18.31
N LEU A 98 -32.87 11.55 17.65
CA LEU A 98 -33.76 12.63 18.01
C LEU A 98 -34.86 12.77 16.96
N SER A 99 -36.12 12.91 17.40
CA SER A 99 -37.27 13.15 16.54
C SER A 99 -38.21 14.16 17.17
N PRO A 100 -38.62 15.23 16.45
CA PRO A 100 -39.62 16.14 16.97
C PRO A 100 -41.01 15.50 16.96
N LEU A 101 -41.81 15.75 18.02
CA LEU A 101 -43.19 15.34 18.11
C LEU A 101 -44.08 16.52 17.70
N TYR A 102 -44.76 16.39 16.56
CA TYR A 102 -45.49 17.52 15.90
C TYR A 102 -46.91 17.73 16.40
N GLU A 103 -47.47 16.85 17.26
CA GLU A 103 -48.88 16.88 17.64
C GLU A 103 -49.28 18.00 18.63
N SER A 104 -48.34 18.79 19.13
CA SER A 104 -48.63 19.92 20.00
C SER A 104 -47.75 21.12 19.72
N ASN A 105 -48.30 22.32 19.84
CA ASN A 105 -47.52 23.57 19.84
C ASN A 105 -46.43 23.62 20.93
N ALA A 106 -46.26 22.54 21.69
CA ALA A 106 -45.36 22.42 22.84
C ALA A 106 -43.91 22.18 22.46
N GLY A 107 -43.61 21.80 21.19
CA GLY A 107 -42.23 21.55 20.71
C GLY A 107 -41.52 20.44 21.45
N LEU A 108 -42.21 19.31 21.63
CA LEU A 108 -41.67 18.14 22.30
C LEU A 108 -40.66 17.37 21.42
N ILE A 109 -39.68 16.76 22.04
CA ILE A 109 -38.62 15.98 21.36
C ILE A 109 -38.61 14.57 21.95
N LEU A 110 -38.72 13.56 21.07
CA LEU A 110 -38.43 12.17 21.41
C LEU A 110 -36.94 11.93 21.25
N CYS A 111 -36.29 11.49 22.34
CA CYS A 111 -34.90 11.06 22.36
C CYS A 111 -34.84 9.57 22.62
N ALA A 112 -34.32 8.79 21.66
CA ALA A 112 -34.04 7.37 21.82
C ALA A 112 -32.57 7.18 22.01
N VAL A 113 -32.21 6.42 23.06
CA VAL A 113 -30.81 6.11 23.41
C VAL A 113 -30.61 4.61 23.47
N ARG A 114 -29.62 4.12 22.75
CA ARG A 114 -29.22 2.71 22.69
C ARG A 114 -27.79 2.55 23.18
N ASP A 115 -27.54 1.54 24.01
CA ASP A 115 -26.17 1.16 24.38
C ASP A 115 -25.41 0.63 23.15
N ALA A 116 -24.35 1.30 22.80
CA ALA A 116 -23.48 0.98 21.66
C ALA A 116 -22.13 0.39 22.09
N THR A 117 -21.93 0.13 23.39
CA THR A 117 -20.62 -0.28 23.95
C THR A 117 -20.09 -1.55 23.30
N ALA A 118 -20.92 -2.61 23.23
CA ALA A 118 -20.50 -3.88 22.63
C ALA A 118 -20.21 -3.73 21.12
N ARG A 119 -21.07 -2.98 20.39
CA ARG A 119 -20.89 -2.75 18.95
C ARG A 119 -19.60 -1.97 18.67
N LYS A 120 -19.32 -0.92 19.43
CA LYS A 120 -18.08 -0.13 19.28
C LYS A 120 -16.85 -0.93 19.62
N ALA A 121 -16.87 -1.72 20.70
CA ALA A 121 -15.75 -2.59 21.05
C ALA A 121 -15.36 -3.55 19.91
N VAL A 122 -16.38 -4.14 19.23
CA VAL A 122 -16.14 -5.02 18.07
C VAL A 122 -15.56 -4.23 16.89
N ILE A 123 -16.08 -3.05 16.61
CA ILE A 123 -15.56 -2.19 15.51
C ILE A 123 -14.10 -1.81 15.76
N ASP A 124 -13.75 -1.42 16.99
CA ASP A 124 -12.38 -1.03 17.33
C ASP A 124 -11.43 -2.23 17.28
N GLN A 125 -11.90 -3.40 17.71
CA GLN A 125 -11.14 -4.64 17.58
C GLN A 125 -10.90 -5.01 16.11
N LEU A 126 -11.90 -4.86 15.24
CA LEU A 126 -11.76 -5.09 13.80
C LEU A 126 -10.77 -4.11 13.16
N ARG A 127 -10.80 -2.84 13.55
CA ARG A 127 -9.85 -1.83 13.07
C ARG A 127 -8.41 -2.19 13.43
N LEU A 128 -8.17 -2.57 14.69
CA LEU A 128 -6.85 -3.01 15.13
C LEU A 128 -6.36 -4.24 14.37
N ARG A 129 -7.24 -5.22 14.14
CA ARG A 129 -6.91 -6.43 13.36
C ARG A 129 -6.59 -6.12 11.91
N ASN A 130 -7.30 -5.19 11.29
CA ASN A 130 -7.00 -4.79 9.91
C ASN A 130 -5.63 -4.13 9.79
N ILE A 131 -5.25 -3.25 10.73
CA ILE A 131 -3.91 -2.64 10.76
C ILE A 131 -2.82 -3.72 10.91
N GLU A 132 -3.02 -4.70 11.78
CA GLU A 132 -2.09 -5.81 11.96
C GLU A 132 -1.95 -6.67 10.69
N LEU A 133 -3.07 -6.97 10.02
CA LEU A 133 -3.09 -7.72 8.76
C LEU A 133 -2.39 -6.95 7.62
N GLU A 134 -2.59 -5.65 7.51
CA GLU A 134 -1.90 -4.81 6.53
C GLU A 134 -0.38 -4.84 6.76
N HIS A 135 0.08 -4.70 8.00
CA HIS A 135 1.50 -4.77 8.36
C HIS A 135 2.13 -6.14 8.06
N LEU A 136 1.40 -7.22 8.34
CA LEU A 136 1.86 -8.58 8.02
C LEU A 136 1.90 -8.80 6.51
N HIS A 137 0.94 -8.27 5.78
CA HIS A 137 0.89 -8.35 4.31
C HIS A 137 2.08 -7.61 3.67
N GLU A 138 2.38 -6.39 4.12
CA GLU A 138 3.56 -5.63 3.68
C GLU A 138 4.86 -6.40 3.92
N ARG A 139 5.03 -6.97 5.12
CA ARG A 139 6.20 -7.79 5.44
C ARG A 139 6.33 -9.03 4.55
N LEU A 140 5.22 -9.72 4.28
CA LEU A 140 5.22 -10.85 3.37
C LEU A 140 5.57 -10.43 1.94
N GLN A 141 5.09 -9.27 1.49
CA GLN A 141 5.45 -8.72 0.19
C GLN A 141 6.93 -8.35 0.12
N GLU A 142 7.51 -7.73 1.15
CA GLU A 142 8.94 -7.43 1.22
C GLU A 142 9.78 -8.71 1.14
N LEU A 143 9.46 -9.72 1.94
CA LEU A 143 10.14 -11.03 1.91
C LEU A 143 9.99 -11.74 0.55
N ALA A 144 8.84 -11.56 -0.12
CA ALA A 144 8.57 -12.15 -1.42
C ALA A 144 9.11 -11.31 -2.61
N SER A 145 9.65 -10.11 -2.37
CA SER A 145 10.12 -9.19 -3.41
C SER A 145 11.63 -9.26 -3.69
N ARG A 146 12.40 -9.79 -2.74
CA ARG A 146 13.85 -9.84 -2.81
C ARG A 146 14.38 -11.26 -2.91
N ASP A 147 15.58 -11.40 -3.48
CA ASP A 147 16.36 -12.63 -3.41
C ASP A 147 17.02 -12.74 -2.03
N SER A 148 16.83 -13.88 -1.37
CA SER A 148 17.27 -14.11 0.01
C SER A 148 18.80 -14.14 0.20
N LEU A 149 19.55 -14.47 -0.85
CA LEU A 149 21.02 -14.52 -0.79
C LEU A 149 21.62 -13.12 -1.02
N THR A 150 21.15 -12.42 -2.04
CA THR A 150 21.78 -11.19 -2.52
C THR A 150 21.13 -9.90 -1.99
N GLY A 151 19.91 -9.98 -1.52
CA GLY A 151 19.13 -8.80 -1.09
C GLY A 151 18.62 -7.91 -2.24
N LEU A 152 19.02 -8.16 -3.48
CA LEU A 152 18.50 -7.50 -4.66
C LEU A 152 17.04 -7.91 -4.91
N LEU A 153 16.33 -7.20 -5.78
CA LEU A 153 15.01 -7.62 -6.21
C LEU A 153 15.09 -9.01 -6.86
N ASN A 154 14.03 -9.80 -6.68
CA ASN A 154 13.88 -11.05 -7.42
C ASN A 154 13.30 -10.79 -8.81
N ARG A 155 13.34 -11.82 -9.67
CA ARG A 155 12.87 -11.79 -11.07
C ARG A 155 11.45 -11.20 -11.20
N ARG A 156 10.51 -11.60 -10.33
CA ARG A 156 9.12 -11.15 -10.40
C ARG A 156 9.00 -9.66 -10.13
N THR A 157 9.61 -9.19 -9.07
CA THR A 157 9.56 -7.77 -8.69
C THR A 157 10.31 -6.90 -9.67
N PHE A 158 11.43 -7.39 -10.24
CA PHE A 158 12.14 -6.73 -11.33
C PHE A 158 11.22 -6.50 -12.53
N GLN A 159 10.49 -7.52 -12.97
CA GLN A 159 9.55 -7.40 -14.09
C GLN A 159 8.48 -6.35 -13.78
N GLU A 160 7.82 -6.44 -12.61
CA GLU A 160 6.76 -5.51 -12.20
C GLU A 160 7.26 -4.05 -12.18
N GLN A 161 8.45 -3.80 -11.62
CA GLN A 161 9.03 -2.45 -11.55
C GLN A 161 9.49 -1.94 -12.91
N THR A 162 10.08 -2.80 -13.74
CA THR A 162 10.51 -2.41 -15.10
C THR A 162 9.31 -2.10 -15.99
N GLU A 163 8.23 -2.88 -15.92
CA GLU A 163 7.00 -2.57 -16.64
C GLU A 163 6.37 -1.25 -16.17
N TRP A 164 6.42 -0.95 -14.87
CA TRP A 164 5.99 0.33 -14.33
C TRP A 164 6.87 1.48 -14.86
N MET A 165 8.21 1.30 -14.88
CA MET A 165 9.18 2.25 -15.43
C MET A 165 8.87 2.54 -16.92
N LEU A 166 8.66 1.52 -17.74
CA LEU A 166 8.30 1.64 -19.14
C LEU A 166 7.00 2.41 -19.37
N ARG A 167 5.98 2.19 -18.54
CA ARG A 167 4.71 2.95 -18.61
C ARG A 167 4.90 4.44 -18.27
N ASN A 168 5.74 4.74 -17.29
CA ASN A 168 5.93 6.13 -16.85
C ASN A 168 6.86 6.91 -17.78
N SER A 169 7.90 6.26 -18.32
CA SER A 169 8.82 6.88 -19.30
C SER A 169 8.11 7.27 -20.59
N ALA A 170 7.08 6.53 -21.00
CA ALA A 170 6.26 6.86 -22.16
C ALA A 170 5.62 8.25 -22.07
N ARG A 171 5.19 8.66 -20.88
CA ARG A 171 4.55 9.97 -20.66
C ARG A 171 5.54 11.13 -20.76
N ARG A 172 6.83 10.87 -20.56
CA ARG A 172 7.91 11.85 -20.54
C ARG A 172 8.81 11.78 -21.75
N MET A 173 8.57 10.80 -22.65
CA MET A 173 9.42 10.50 -23.80
C MET A 173 10.88 10.21 -23.39
N GLU A 174 11.06 9.58 -22.22
CA GLU A 174 12.37 9.22 -21.66
C GLU A 174 12.76 7.82 -22.12
N SER A 175 14.02 7.59 -22.43
CA SER A 175 14.54 6.27 -22.78
C SER A 175 14.65 5.35 -21.57
N VAL A 176 14.46 4.05 -21.77
CA VAL A 176 14.70 3.02 -20.77
C VAL A 176 15.67 1.99 -21.34
N SER A 177 16.75 1.73 -20.62
CA SER A 177 17.70 0.67 -21.00
C SER A 177 17.57 -0.52 -20.05
N MET A 178 17.72 -1.73 -20.60
CA MET A 178 17.75 -2.97 -19.84
C MET A 178 19.08 -3.69 -20.09
N LEU A 179 19.68 -4.17 -19.02
CA LEU A 179 20.91 -4.93 -19.02
C LEU A 179 20.64 -6.34 -18.47
N MET A 180 21.13 -7.35 -19.18
CA MET A 180 21.27 -8.72 -18.66
C MET A 180 22.75 -8.99 -18.41
N ILE A 181 23.08 -9.47 -17.23
CA ILE A 181 24.44 -9.64 -16.71
C ILE A 181 24.57 -11.09 -16.24
N ASP A 182 25.64 -11.76 -16.66
CA ASP A 182 25.93 -13.14 -16.27
C ASP A 182 27.40 -13.25 -15.82
N LEU A 183 27.62 -13.90 -14.69
CA LEU A 183 28.94 -14.10 -14.12
C LEU A 183 29.68 -15.18 -14.92
N ASP A 184 30.79 -14.79 -15.51
CA ASP A 184 31.57 -15.68 -16.39
C ASP A 184 32.15 -16.86 -15.61
N PHE A 185 31.94 -18.06 -16.16
CA PHE A 185 32.47 -19.31 -15.60
C PHE A 185 31.99 -19.63 -14.17
N PHE A 186 30.85 -19.09 -13.70
CA PHE A 186 30.36 -19.28 -12.33
C PHE A 186 30.23 -20.76 -11.93
N LYS A 187 29.78 -21.62 -12.85
CA LYS A 187 29.71 -23.06 -12.60
C LYS A 187 31.09 -23.64 -12.20
N ARG A 188 32.18 -23.20 -12.86
CA ARG A 188 33.54 -23.66 -12.53
C ARG A 188 33.96 -23.21 -11.14
N ILE A 189 33.48 -22.05 -10.67
CA ILE A 189 33.71 -21.58 -9.30
C ILE A 189 33.08 -22.55 -8.31
N ASN A 190 31.81 -22.89 -8.52
CA ASN A 190 31.11 -23.85 -7.67
C ASN A 190 31.78 -25.24 -7.68
N ASP A 191 32.15 -25.71 -8.85
CA ASP A 191 32.77 -27.05 -9.00
C ASP A 191 34.14 -27.15 -8.31
N HIS A 192 34.95 -26.07 -8.27
CA HIS A 192 36.28 -26.09 -7.67
C HIS A 192 36.32 -25.66 -6.20
N PHE A 193 35.47 -24.70 -5.79
CA PHE A 193 35.53 -24.07 -4.47
C PHE A 193 34.30 -24.31 -3.60
N GLY A 194 33.31 -25.03 -4.17
CA GLY A 194 32.07 -25.35 -3.50
C GLY A 194 31.05 -24.21 -3.52
N HIS A 195 29.77 -24.54 -3.25
CA HIS A 195 28.65 -23.61 -3.29
C HIS A 195 28.80 -22.41 -2.32
N GLY A 196 29.47 -22.60 -1.17
CA GLY A 196 29.68 -21.50 -0.23
C GLY A 196 30.55 -20.37 -0.78
N GLU A 197 31.53 -20.67 -1.68
CA GLU A 197 32.28 -19.63 -2.37
C GLU A 197 31.47 -19.02 -3.51
N GLY A 198 30.67 -19.82 -4.22
CA GLY A 198 29.72 -19.31 -5.20
C GLY A 198 28.74 -18.30 -4.59
N ASP A 199 28.21 -18.61 -3.41
CA ASP A 199 27.32 -17.70 -2.68
C ASP A 199 28.00 -16.39 -2.30
N ARG A 200 29.27 -16.42 -1.90
CA ARG A 200 30.08 -15.21 -1.64
C ARG A 200 30.25 -14.37 -2.91
N VAL A 201 30.58 -15.03 -4.03
CA VAL A 201 30.70 -14.35 -5.32
C VAL A 201 29.39 -13.68 -5.73
N LEU A 202 28.26 -14.36 -5.59
CA LEU A 202 26.94 -13.80 -5.88
C LEU A 202 26.63 -12.59 -5.00
N PHE A 203 26.91 -12.69 -3.70
CA PHE A 203 26.70 -11.59 -2.76
C PHE A 203 27.61 -10.39 -3.07
N ALA A 204 28.89 -10.63 -3.37
CA ALA A 204 29.85 -9.58 -3.72
C ALA A 204 29.48 -8.89 -5.04
N ALA A 205 29.07 -9.66 -6.07
CA ALA A 205 28.59 -9.10 -7.34
C ALA A 205 27.32 -8.26 -7.15
N ALA A 206 26.37 -8.73 -6.34
CA ALA A 206 25.16 -7.99 -6.02
C ALA A 206 25.48 -6.65 -5.34
N ASN A 207 26.38 -6.64 -4.37
CA ASN A 207 26.81 -5.41 -3.69
C ASN A 207 27.53 -4.45 -4.64
N ALA A 208 28.38 -4.96 -5.54
CA ALA A 208 29.04 -4.14 -6.56
C ALA A 208 28.01 -3.47 -7.49
N LEU A 209 27.02 -4.22 -7.97
CA LEU A 209 25.93 -3.69 -8.79
C LEU A 209 25.09 -2.67 -8.03
N GLN A 210 24.66 -2.99 -6.79
CA GLN A 210 23.86 -2.10 -5.96
C GLN A 210 24.58 -0.76 -5.69
N THR A 211 25.87 -0.79 -5.44
CA THR A 211 26.69 0.40 -5.17
C THR A 211 26.85 1.28 -6.42
N ALA A 212 26.95 0.66 -7.59
CA ALA A 212 27.08 1.38 -8.86
C ALA A 212 25.76 1.87 -9.44
N CYS A 213 24.61 1.37 -8.96
CA CYS A 213 23.28 1.82 -9.35
C CYS A 213 22.92 3.17 -8.74
N ARG A 214 22.15 3.96 -9.50
CA ARG A 214 21.46 5.16 -9.00
C ARG A 214 20.18 4.74 -8.28
N GLN A 215 19.59 5.65 -7.51
CA GLN A 215 18.30 5.41 -6.83
C GLN A 215 17.14 5.12 -7.81
N SER A 216 17.23 5.61 -9.05
CA SER A 216 16.26 5.39 -10.11
C SER A 216 16.40 4.05 -10.82
N ASP A 217 17.53 3.37 -10.64
CA ASP A 217 17.84 2.12 -11.33
C ASP A 217 17.30 0.92 -10.53
N VAL A 218 16.95 -0.13 -11.25
CA VAL A 218 16.28 -1.30 -10.68
C VAL A 218 17.19 -2.54 -10.85
N PRO A 219 18.11 -2.81 -9.90
CA PRO A 219 18.92 -4.01 -9.93
C PRO A 219 18.19 -5.21 -9.34
N ALA A 220 18.38 -6.39 -9.94
CA ALA A 220 17.77 -7.64 -9.52
C ALA A 220 18.68 -8.85 -9.75
N ARG A 221 18.45 -9.91 -8.98
CA ARG A 221 18.91 -11.25 -9.33
C ARG A 221 17.85 -11.93 -10.16
N TYR A 222 18.15 -12.19 -11.43
CA TYR A 222 17.17 -12.71 -12.40
C TYR A 222 17.13 -14.23 -12.44
N GLY A 223 18.28 -14.89 -12.25
CA GLY A 223 18.46 -16.35 -12.25
C GLY A 223 19.54 -16.79 -11.28
N GLY A 224 20.08 -17.98 -11.46
CA GLY A 224 21.13 -18.54 -10.61
C GLY A 224 22.35 -17.64 -10.49
N GLU A 225 23.00 -17.36 -11.62
CA GLU A 225 24.19 -16.51 -11.76
C GLU A 225 23.92 -15.27 -12.62
N GLU A 226 22.64 -15.03 -12.92
CA GLU A 226 22.18 -13.97 -13.80
C GLU A 226 21.61 -12.80 -12.98
N PHE A 227 22.02 -11.59 -13.34
CA PHE A 227 21.49 -10.34 -12.81
C PHE A 227 20.85 -9.54 -13.94
N ALA A 228 19.88 -8.70 -13.59
CA ALA A 228 19.27 -7.76 -14.51
C ALA A 228 19.24 -6.36 -13.90
N VAL A 229 19.40 -5.33 -14.73
CA VAL A 229 19.27 -3.95 -14.28
C VAL A 229 18.43 -3.18 -15.30
N ALA A 230 17.39 -2.49 -14.83
CA ALA A 230 16.66 -1.51 -15.64
C ALA A 230 17.12 -0.10 -15.27
N LEU A 231 17.48 0.69 -16.27
CA LEU A 231 18.01 2.04 -16.14
C LEU A 231 16.97 3.06 -16.61
N ALA A 232 16.54 3.92 -15.72
CA ALA A 232 15.60 4.99 -16.03
C ALA A 232 16.31 6.14 -16.77
N ASN A 233 15.62 6.75 -17.73
CA ASN A 233 16.08 7.92 -18.47
C ASN A 233 17.54 7.76 -18.95
N THR A 234 17.83 6.64 -19.59
CA THR A 234 19.18 6.28 -20.04
C THR A 234 19.13 5.85 -21.50
N ASP A 235 19.83 6.59 -22.35
CA ASP A 235 19.96 6.33 -23.78
C ASP A 235 21.03 5.28 -24.10
N VAL A 236 21.24 5.00 -25.38
CA VAL A 236 22.25 4.02 -25.86
C VAL A 236 23.65 4.36 -25.39
N ALA A 237 24.06 5.63 -25.45
CA ALA A 237 25.40 6.04 -25.03
C ALA A 237 25.58 5.90 -23.50
N GLY A 238 24.60 6.36 -22.75
CA GLY A 238 24.56 6.24 -21.29
C GLY A 238 24.54 4.79 -20.81
N SER A 239 23.77 3.93 -21.48
CA SER A 239 23.66 2.50 -21.10
C SER A 239 24.99 1.75 -21.27
N ARG A 240 25.78 2.09 -22.33
CA ARG A 240 27.11 1.53 -22.54
C ARG A 240 28.09 1.92 -21.42
N ILE A 241 28.05 3.20 -21.00
CA ILE A 241 28.90 3.69 -19.90
C ILE A 241 28.55 2.97 -18.59
N VAL A 242 27.25 2.85 -18.29
CA VAL A 242 26.79 2.17 -17.07
C VAL A 242 27.14 0.69 -17.12
N ALA A 243 26.97 0.01 -18.25
CA ALA A 243 27.33 -1.39 -18.39
C ALA A 243 28.83 -1.62 -18.15
N GLU A 244 29.69 -0.74 -18.68
CA GLU A 244 31.13 -0.84 -18.47
C GLU A 244 31.52 -0.57 -17.00
N ASN A 245 30.82 0.36 -16.32
CA ASN A 245 31.00 0.57 -14.88
C ASN A 245 30.62 -0.67 -14.08
N PHE A 246 29.52 -1.36 -14.42
CA PHE A 246 29.14 -2.62 -13.77
C PHE A 246 30.14 -3.73 -14.03
N ARG A 247 30.59 -3.87 -15.30
CA ARG A 247 31.62 -4.85 -15.65
C ARG A 247 32.89 -4.65 -14.83
N ALA A 248 33.38 -3.40 -14.81
CA ALA A 248 34.57 -3.04 -14.06
C ALA A 248 34.38 -3.20 -12.53
N ALA A 249 33.21 -2.89 -11.99
CA ALA A 249 32.91 -3.07 -10.57
C ALA A 249 32.95 -4.57 -10.18
N ILE A 250 32.45 -5.46 -11.04
CA ILE A 250 32.51 -6.90 -10.82
C ILE A 250 33.95 -7.42 -10.94
N GLU A 251 34.68 -6.98 -11.96
CA GLU A 251 36.07 -7.36 -12.17
C GLU A 251 37.01 -6.95 -11.01
N ASN A 252 36.67 -5.83 -10.34
CA ASN A 252 37.42 -5.31 -9.19
C ASN A 252 37.00 -5.88 -7.84
N ILE A 253 36.17 -6.93 -7.79
CA ILE A 253 35.83 -7.61 -6.52
C ILE A 253 37.06 -8.28 -5.96
N ASN A 254 37.49 -7.88 -4.75
CA ASN A 254 38.66 -8.41 -4.08
C ASN A 254 38.35 -9.39 -2.93
N ASP A 255 37.08 -9.50 -2.54
CA ASP A 255 36.61 -10.30 -1.39
C ASP A 255 36.39 -11.79 -1.75
N THR A 256 36.78 -12.21 -2.95
CA THR A 256 36.64 -13.58 -3.45
C THR A 256 37.99 -14.22 -3.67
N LYS A 257 38.05 -15.54 -3.53
CA LYS A 257 39.31 -16.29 -3.71
C LYS A 257 39.86 -16.26 -5.13
N ILE A 258 39.02 -15.86 -6.08
CA ILE A 258 39.34 -15.91 -7.52
C ILE A 258 38.81 -14.66 -8.19
N PRO A 259 39.47 -14.20 -9.26
CA PRO A 259 38.92 -13.12 -10.09
C PRO A 259 37.59 -13.54 -10.70
N VAL A 260 36.63 -12.63 -10.66
CA VAL A 260 35.29 -12.79 -11.24
C VAL A 260 35.10 -11.77 -12.34
N THR A 261 34.61 -12.20 -13.49
CA THR A 261 34.20 -11.29 -14.58
C THR A 261 32.74 -11.50 -14.95
N ALA A 262 32.20 -10.57 -15.69
CA ALA A 262 30.82 -10.67 -16.17
C ALA A 262 30.73 -10.30 -17.65
N SER A 263 29.83 -10.97 -18.35
CA SER A 263 29.36 -10.61 -19.68
C SER A 263 28.04 -9.86 -19.55
N ILE A 264 27.83 -8.81 -20.34
CA ILE A 264 26.67 -7.93 -20.25
C ILE A 264 26.04 -7.72 -21.62
N GLY A 265 24.73 -8.00 -21.73
CA GLY A 265 23.92 -7.66 -22.89
C GLY A 265 23.06 -6.44 -22.59
N ILE A 266 22.95 -5.52 -23.52
CA ILE A 266 22.29 -4.22 -23.36
C ILE A 266 21.25 -4.03 -24.46
N VAL A 267 20.08 -3.53 -24.10
CA VAL A 267 19.09 -3.01 -25.03
C VAL A 267 18.56 -1.66 -24.54
N THR A 268 18.28 -0.75 -25.44
CA THR A 268 17.68 0.55 -25.12
C THR A 268 16.37 0.71 -25.88
N TYR A 269 15.32 1.03 -25.14
CA TYR A 269 14.04 1.39 -25.70
C TYR A 269 13.85 2.91 -25.69
N MET A 270 13.57 3.47 -26.86
CA MET A 270 13.21 4.88 -27.04
C MET A 270 11.75 4.97 -27.45
N HIS A 271 11.00 5.83 -26.79
CA HIS A 271 9.60 6.04 -27.11
C HIS A 271 9.46 6.83 -28.42
N GLU A 272 8.81 6.24 -29.41
CA GLU A 272 8.37 6.93 -30.60
C GLU A 272 6.94 7.48 -30.38
N ALA A 273 6.67 8.71 -30.80
CA ALA A 273 5.43 9.45 -30.50
C ALA A 273 4.12 8.77 -30.96
N ALA A 274 4.18 7.70 -31.75
CA ALA A 274 3.04 7.11 -32.42
C ALA A 274 2.39 5.90 -31.74
N HIS A 275 3.02 5.25 -30.76
CA HIS A 275 2.49 3.99 -30.21
C HIS A 275 2.65 3.91 -28.70
N PRO A 276 1.55 3.88 -27.90
CA PRO A 276 1.64 3.54 -26.49
C PRO A 276 2.08 2.05 -26.34
N PRO A 277 3.11 1.75 -25.56
CA PRO A 277 3.60 0.38 -25.43
C PRO A 277 2.59 -0.51 -24.72
N MET A 278 2.31 -1.69 -25.28
CA MET A 278 1.69 -2.79 -24.56
C MET A 278 2.78 -3.43 -23.67
N THR A 279 2.83 -3.02 -22.43
CA THR A 279 3.96 -3.22 -21.51
C THR A 279 4.44 -4.67 -21.28
N PRO A 280 3.61 -5.71 -21.16
CA PRO A 280 4.13 -7.06 -20.95
C PRO A 280 4.85 -7.64 -22.18
N VAL A 281 4.32 -7.36 -23.38
CA VAL A 281 4.94 -7.81 -24.63
C VAL A 281 6.25 -7.08 -24.87
N LEU A 282 6.28 -5.77 -24.58
CA LEU A 282 7.48 -4.95 -24.71
C LEU A 282 8.58 -5.42 -23.75
N PHE A 283 8.26 -5.69 -22.47
CA PHE A 283 9.23 -6.21 -21.52
C PHE A 283 9.86 -7.53 -21.99
N ALA A 284 9.05 -8.47 -22.46
CA ALA A 284 9.54 -9.76 -22.96
C ALA A 284 10.46 -9.60 -24.19
N SER A 285 10.12 -8.66 -25.10
CA SER A 285 10.93 -8.37 -26.28
C SER A 285 12.27 -7.74 -25.90
N LEU A 286 12.27 -6.76 -24.97
CA LEU A 286 13.50 -6.13 -24.49
C LEU A 286 14.39 -7.14 -23.77
N LEU A 287 13.81 -8.00 -22.95
CA LEU A 287 14.54 -9.07 -22.27
C LEU A 287 15.24 -9.99 -23.30
N HIS A 288 14.51 -10.43 -24.32
CA HIS A 288 15.05 -11.29 -25.37
C HIS A 288 16.21 -10.60 -26.13
N MET A 289 16.05 -9.32 -26.49
CA MET A 289 17.11 -8.57 -27.17
C MET A 289 18.35 -8.40 -26.29
N ALA A 290 18.19 -8.18 -24.98
CA ALA A 290 19.30 -8.12 -24.04
C ALA A 290 20.00 -9.49 -23.90
N ASP A 291 19.25 -10.59 -23.87
CA ASP A 291 19.81 -11.96 -23.84
C ASP A 291 20.59 -12.31 -25.12
N GLU A 292 20.10 -11.91 -26.29
CA GLU A 292 20.84 -12.09 -27.53
C GLU A 292 22.17 -11.32 -27.52
N ALA A 293 22.17 -10.09 -27.03
CA ALA A 293 23.38 -9.29 -26.90
C ALA A 293 24.37 -9.92 -25.87
N LEU A 294 23.84 -10.43 -24.74
CA LEU A 294 24.63 -11.17 -23.74
C LEU A 294 25.26 -12.44 -24.33
N TYR A 295 24.50 -13.20 -25.09
CA TYR A 295 25.02 -14.40 -25.76
C TYR A 295 26.19 -14.08 -26.70
N VAL A 296 26.12 -12.99 -27.46
CA VAL A 296 27.21 -12.52 -28.33
C VAL A 296 28.42 -12.09 -27.49
N ALA A 297 28.21 -11.37 -26.37
CA ALA A 297 29.29 -11.01 -25.44
C ALA A 297 30.04 -12.26 -24.92
N LYS A 298 29.30 -13.30 -24.51
CA LYS A 298 29.89 -14.59 -24.06
C LYS A 298 30.66 -15.30 -25.16
N ARG A 299 30.19 -15.28 -26.40
CA ARG A 299 30.87 -15.91 -27.54
C ARG A 299 32.15 -15.18 -27.97
N ASN A 300 32.16 -13.86 -27.86
CA ASN A 300 33.26 -13.00 -28.31
C ASN A 300 34.40 -12.83 -27.24
N GLY A 301 34.50 -13.75 -26.30
CA GLY A 301 35.61 -13.79 -25.34
C GLY A 301 35.25 -13.46 -23.92
N ARG A 302 33.95 -13.20 -23.59
CA ARG A 302 33.47 -12.83 -22.24
C ARG A 302 34.07 -11.52 -21.73
N ASN A 303 33.80 -11.20 -20.45
CA ASN A 303 34.30 -9.98 -19.78
C ASN A 303 34.12 -8.71 -20.63
N GLN A 304 32.93 -8.52 -21.20
CA GLN A 304 32.60 -7.39 -22.09
C GLN A 304 31.11 -7.10 -22.07
N SER A 305 30.77 -5.91 -22.49
CA SER A 305 29.40 -5.51 -22.77
C SER A 305 29.12 -5.44 -24.26
N ARG A 306 27.89 -5.81 -24.68
CA ARG A 306 27.40 -5.67 -26.06
C ARG A 306 26.02 -5.04 -26.07
N HIS A 307 25.82 -4.09 -26.95
CA HIS A 307 24.51 -3.51 -27.18
C HIS A 307 23.82 -4.19 -28.37
N PHE A 308 22.51 -4.42 -28.27
CA PHE A 308 21.74 -5.10 -29.31
C PHE A 308 21.83 -4.40 -30.69
N ASP A 309 21.89 -3.06 -30.72
CA ASP A 309 22.07 -2.30 -31.96
C ASP A 309 23.37 -2.65 -32.72
N ASP A 310 24.42 -3.13 -32.03
CA ASP A 310 25.65 -3.55 -32.69
C ASP A 310 25.42 -4.81 -33.49
N LEU A 311 24.62 -5.75 -32.97
CA LEU A 311 24.26 -6.98 -33.66
C LEU A 311 23.49 -6.70 -34.96
N LEU A 312 22.58 -5.74 -34.93
CA LEU A 312 21.82 -5.32 -36.11
C LEU A 312 22.72 -4.72 -37.18
N ARG A 313 23.75 -3.93 -36.78
CA ARG A 313 24.72 -3.34 -37.71
C ARG A 313 25.65 -4.39 -38.33
N GLU A 314 26.11 -5.36 -37.54
CA GLU A 314 26.95 -6.46 -38.00
C GLU A 314 26.19 -7.34 -39.02
N GLN A 315 24.93 -7.64 -38.78
CA GLN A 315 24.07 -8.41 -39.73
C GLN A 315 23.73 -7.65 -41.00
N GLY A 316 23.56 -6.31 -40.90
CA GLY A 316 23.29 -5.45 -42.08
C GLY A 316 24.51 -5.27 -43.00
N SER A 317 25.74 -5.40 -42.46
CA SER A 317 26.95 -5.29 -43.28
C SER A 317 27.26 -6.57 -44.06
N ASP A 318 26.85 -7.74 -43.56
CA ASP A 318 27.04 -9.04 -44.26
C ASP A 318 26.10 -9.19 -45.49
N THR A 319 24.89 -8.58 -45.42
CA THR A 319 23.94 -8.63 -46.55
C THR A 319 24.34 -7.71 -47.70
N THR A 320 25.20 -6.70 -47.47
CA THR A 320 25.64 -5.79 -48.54
C THR A 320 26.86 -6.34 -49.29
N ASN A 321 27.60 -7.27 -48.72
CA ASN A 321 28.78 -7.88 -49.38
C ASN A 321 28.42 -9.13 -50.23
N CYS A 322 27.22 -9.71 -50.12
CA CYS A 322 26.78 -10.82 -50.95
C CYS A 322 26.10 -10.40 -52.27
N ALA A 323 25.96 -9.10 -52.54
CA ALA A 323 25.33 -8.59 -53.77
C ALA A 323 26.33 -8.01 -54.77
N ALA A 324 27.66 -8.22 -54.58
CA ALA A 324 28.71 -7.66 -55.40
C ALA A 324 29.67 -8.70 -56.02
N ASP A 325 29.21 -9.98 -56.14
CA ASP A 325 29.93 -11.01 -56.95
C ASP A 325 29.03 -11.57 -58.07
#